data_e7564d53455804a9d44bef3040a6d411
#
_entry.id   e7564d53455804a9d44bef3040a6d411
#
_cell.length_a   1.000
_cell.length_b   1.000
_cell.length_c   1.000
_cell.angle_alpha   90.00
_cell.angle_beta   90.00
_cell.angle_gamma   90.00
#
_symmetry.space_group_name_H-M   'P 1'
#
loop_
_entity.id
_entity.type
_entity.pdbx_description
1 polymer ?
#
loop_
_entity_poly.entity_id
_entity_poly.type
_entity_poly.pdbx_seq_one_letter_code
_entity_poly.pdbx_strand_id
1 'polypeptide(L)'
;MRKILSKEMVVLGKDKNNVFLTGDLGFMSLEKVQKSFGQRFINCGVSEQNMIGVAAGLARNNLNVFAYSIAPFIYARPFEQIRNDIVLSDLPVCLIGNGGGYAYGYQGPTHHAIEDCAAMNALGVEVLVPSFDQDLSCLLKNINRPSYLRLGIEQLPKGKNPPPYKPWRLLEKGNNGVIVALGPLAGMVWETILELPKKNRPSLWAVNNFNTNDIPDQFFKNIYNQKLYV
;
A
#
# COMPACT_ATOMS: atom_id res chain seq x y z
N MET A 1 -9.10 -2.08 -4.58
CA MET A 1 -7.69 -1.85 -5.02
C MET A 1 -7.14 -2.94 -5.93
N ARG A 2 -7.30 -4.25 -5.67
CA ARG A 2 -6.71 -5.32 -6.51
C ARG A 2 -7.03 -5.23 -8.02
N LYS A 3 -8.28 -4.88 -8.39
CA LYS A 3 -8.66 -4.69 -9.80
C LYS A 3 -7.95 -3.50 -10.46
N ILE A 4 -7.74 -2.42 -9.71
CA ILE A 4 -7.04 -1.24 -10.22
C ILE A 4 -5.54 -1.52 -10.30
N LEU A 5 -4.95 -2.18 -9.29
CA LEU A 5 -3.58 -2.66 -9.39
C LEU A 5 -3.34 -3.43 -10.71
N SER A 6 -4.22 -4.40 -11.02
CA SER A 6 -4.09 -5.17 -12.27
C SER A 6 -4.12 -4.28 -13.52
N LYS A 7 -4.97 -3.24 -13.55
CA LYS A 7 -5.01 -2.28 -14.67
C LYS A 7 -3.72 -1.46 -14.75
N GLU A 8 -3.22 -0.95 -13.64
CA GLU A 8 -1.97 -0.18 -13.61
C GLU A 8 -0.77 -1.05 -14.00
N MET A 9 -0.72 -2.30 -13.51
CA MET A 9 0.34 -3.25 -13.90
C MET A 9 0.30 -3.56 -15.40
N VAL A 10 -0.87 -3.68 -16.02
CA VAL A 10 -0.97 -3.85 -17.49
C VAL A 10 -0.33 -2.67 -18.24
N VAL A 11 -0.47 -1.45 -17.73
CA VAL A 11 0.19 -0.27 -18.32
C VAL A 11 1.69 -0.33 -18.09
N LEU A 12 2.14 -0.64 -16.88
CA LEU A 12 3.55 -0.76 -16.51
C LEU A 12 4.26 -1.92 -17.25
N GLY A 13 3.54 -2.97 -17.59
CA GLY A 13 4.07 -4.10 -18.35
C GLY A 13 4.52 -3.75 -19.80
N LYS A 14 4.16 -2.57 -20.31
CA LYS A 14 4.66 -2.07 -21.61
C LYS A 14 6.12 -1.64 -21.54
N ASP A 15 6.61 -1.23 -20.36
CA ASP A 15 8.02 -0.95 -20.15
C ASP A 15 8.79 -2.25 -19.97
N LYS A 16 9.83 -2.44 -20.79
CA LYS A 16 10.66 -3.66 -20.80
C LYS A 16 11.54 -3.79 -19.55
N ASN A 17 11.76 -2.71 -18.82
CA ASN A 17 12.54 -2.72 -17.60
C ASN A 17 11.72 -3.19 -16.37
N ASN A 18 10.40 -3.30 -16.51
CA ASN A 18 9.54 -3.76 -15.43
C ASN A 18 9.40 -5.28 -15.41
N VAL A 19 9.53 -5.87 -14.24
CA VAL A 19 9.34 -7.32 -13.99
C VAL A 19 8.30 -7.50 -12.89
N PHE A 20 7.43 -8.49 -13.06
CA PHE A 20 6.41 -8.83 -12.09
C PHE A 20 6.58 -10.26 -11.58
N LEU A 21 6.70 -10.42 -10.27
CA LEU A 21 6.85 -11.70 -9.59
C LEU A 21 5.58 -12.02 -8.79
N THR A 22 5.21 -13.30 -8.74
CA THR A 22 4.10 -13.78 -7.90
C THR A 22 4.39 -15.15 -7.31
N GLY A 23 3.77 -15.45 -6.17
CA GLY A 23 3.94 -16.73 -5.44
C GLY A 23 2.79 -17.70 -5.68
N ASP A 24 2.52 -18.07 -6.93
CA ASP A 24 1.45 -18.99 -7.35
C ASP A 24 0.05 -18.60 -6.86
N LEU A 25 -0.27 -17.33 -6.98
CA LEU A 25 -1.55 -16.75 -6.59
C LEU A 25 -1.98 -15.62 -7.53
N GLY A 26 -3.18 -15.08 -7.32
CA GLY A 26 -3.73 -14.02 -8.17
C GLY A 26 -4.61 -14.53 -9.31
N PHE A 27 -5.02 -15.79 -9.25
CA PHE A 27 -5.99 -16.39 -10.18
C PHE A 27 -7.22 -15.49 -10.35
N MET A 28 -7.74 -15.38 -11.58
CA MET A 28 -8.82 -14.48 -12.01
C MET A 28 -8.53 -12.97 -11.83
N SER A 29 -7.27 -12.59 -11.61
CA SER A 29 -6.89 -11.19 -11.41
C SER A 29 -5.64 -10.76 -12.14
N LEU A 30 -4.69 -11.67 -12.39
CA LEU A 30 -3.39 -11.36 -12.95
C LEU A 30 -3.19 -11.82 -14.40
N GLU A 31 -4.18 -12.47 -15.05
CA GLU A 31 -4.05 -13.01 -16.42
C GLU A 31 -3.72 -11.90 -17.43
N LYS A 32 -4.32 -10.71 -17.28
CA LYS A 32 -4.02 -9.55 -18.13
C LYS A 32 -2.63 -8.98 -17.86
N VAL A 33 -2.18 -9.03 -16.60
CA VAL A 33 -0.81 -8.63 -16.20
C VAL A 33 0.19 -9.60 -16.83
N GLN A 34 -0.04 -10.91 -16.68
CA GLN A 34 0.79 -11.96 -17.29
C GLN A 34 0.92 -11.77 -18.80
N LYS A 35 -0.21 -11.50 -19.49
CA LYS A 35 -0.18 -11.23 -20.93
C LYS A 35 0.64 -9.98 -21.28
N SER A 36 0.56 -8.92 -20.48
CA SER A 36 1.27 -7.66 -20.73
C SER A 36 2.78 -7.77 -20.47
N PHE A 37 3.17 -8.47 -19.41
CA PHE A 37 4.59 -8.68 -19.07
C PHE A 37 5.25 -9.77 -19.89
N GLY A 38 4.49 -10.77 -20.40
CA GLY A 38 5.03 -11.92 -21.12
C GLY A 38 6.05 -12.69 -20.27
N GLN A 39 7.25 -12.92 -20.77
CA GLN A 39 8.34 -13.64 -20.05
C GLN A 39 8.83 -12.91 -18.79
N ARG A 40 8.52 -11.63 -18.62
CA ARG A 40 8.85 -10.83 -17.43
C ARG A 40 7.81 -10.98 -16.30
N PHE A 41 6.76 -11.76 -16.53
CA PHE A 41 5.88 -12.24 -15.49
C PHE A 41 6.37 -13.61 -15.01
N ILE A 42 6.89 -13.66 -13.80
CA ILE A 42 7.53 -14.85 -13.24
C ILE A 42 6.69 -15.37 -12.08
N ASN A 43 6.17 -16.58 -12.22
CA ASN A 43 5.56 -17.29 -11.10
C ASN A 43 6.66 -18.07 -10.38
N CYS A 44 6.99 -17.66 -9.15
CA CYS A 44 8.02 -18.27 -8.33
C CYS A 44 7.54 -19.49 -7.53
N GLY A 45 6.28 -19.88 -7.68
CA GLY A 45 5.66 -20.89 -6.82
C GLY A 45 5.40 -20.39 -5.40
N VAL A 46 4.92 -21.26 -4.51
CA VAL A 46 4.67 -20.93 -3.10
C VAL A 46 6.00 -20.91 -2.33
N SER A 47 6.86 -19.93 -2.66
CA SER A 47 8.23 -19.81 -2.12
C SER A 47 8.65 -18.35 -2.02
N GLU A 48 8.03 -17.60 -1.12
CA GLU A 48 8.22 -16.15 -1.00
C GLU A 48 9.67 -15.76 -0.67
N GLN A 49 10.41 -16.58 0.08
CA GLN A 49 11.82 -16.34 0.36
C GLN A 49 12.65 -16.35 -0.93
N ASN A 50 12.46 -17.37 -1.78
CA ASN A 50 13.12 -17.46 -3.07
C ASN A 50 12.68 -16.31 -4.00
N MET A 51 11.39 -15.97 -4.01
CA MET A 51 10.85 -14.86 -4.80
C MET A 51 11.55 -13.54 -4.47
N ILE A 52 11.81 -13.26 -3.19
CA ILE A 52 12.51 -12.03 -2.78
C ILE A 52 13.99 -12.06 -3.15
N GLY A 53 14.66 -13.21 -3.04
CA GLY A 53 16.03 -13.36 -3.54
C GLY A 53 16.14 -13.11 -5.05
N VAL A 54 15.19 -13.65 -5.84
CA VAL A 54 15.08 -13.39 -7.29
C VAL A 54 14.81 -11.91 -7.54
N ALA A 55 13.89 -11.28 -6.79
CA ALA A 55 13.59 -9.85 -6.90
C ALA A 55 14.83 -8.99 -6.69
N ALA A 56 15.61 -9.28 -5.66
CA ALA A 56 16.86 -8.57 -5.37
C ALA A 56 17.89 -8.73 -6.49
N GLY A 57 18.06 -9.96 -7.02
CA GLY A 57 18.96 -10.22 -8.15
C GLY A 57 18.58 -9.45 -9.41
N LEU A 58 17.30 -9.38 -9.72
CA LEU A 58 16.78 -8.61 -10.86
C LEU A 58 16.97 -7.10 -10.66
N ALA A 59 16.67 -6.58 -9.46
CA ALA A 59 16.81 -5.17 -9.16
C ALA A 59 18.28 -4.70 -9.20
N ARG A 60 19.24 -5.53 -8.80
CA ARG A 60 20.69 -5.28 -8.95
C ARG A 60 21.12 -5.14 -10.41
N ASN A 61 20.34 -5.65 -11.34
CA ASN A 61 20.55 -5.49 -12.78
C ASN A 61 19.71 -4.34 -13.39
N ASN A 62 19.34 -3.35 -12.57
CA ASN A 62 18.61 -2.15 -12.97
C ASN A 62 17.20 -2.42 -13.52
N LEU A 63 16.55 -3.49 -13.09
CA LEU A 63 15.16 -3.76 -13.40
C LEU A 63 14.26 -3.24 -12.28
N ASN A 64 13.10 -2.71 -12.64
CA ASN A 64 12.06 -2.34 -11.68
C ASN A 64 11.25 -3.58 -11.33
N VAL A 65 11.26 -3.99 -10.08
CA VAL A 65 10.68 -5.27 -9.67
C VAL A 65 9.46 -5.06 -8.79
N PHE A 66 8.35 -5.69 -9.18
CA PHE A 66 7.10 -5.75 -8.43
C PHE A 66 6.87 -7.19 -7.96
N ALA A 67 6.95 -7.43 -6.66
CA ALA A 67 6.74 -8.75 -6.06
C ALA A 67 5.38 -8.78 -5.34
N TYR A 68 4.47 -9.64 -5.80
CA TYR A 68 3.08 -9.68 -5.33
C TYR A 68 2.76 -10.97 -4.60
N SER A 69 2.22 -10.86 -3.39
CA SER A 69 1.61 -11.95 -2.64
C SER A 69 0.50 -11.44 -1.71
N ILE A 70 -0.11 -12.33 -0.91
CA ILE A 70 -0.98 -11.95 0.20
C ILE A 70 -0.13 -11.24 1.25
N ALA A 71 -0.68 -10.21 1.89
CA ALA A 71 0.07 -9.35 2.80
C ALA A 71 0.90 -10.12 3.85
N PRO A 72 0.35 -11.04 4.69
CA PRO A 72 1.17 -11.76 5.67
C PRO A 72 2.26 -12.61 5.03
N PHE A 73 2.08 -13.08 3.79
CA PHE A 73 3.06 -13.94 3.14
C PHE A 73 4.24 -13.15 2.57
N ILE A 74 3.98 -11.98 1.98
CA ILE A 74 5.03 -11.16 1.37
C ILE A 74 5.92 -10.47 2.40
N TYR A 75 5.40 -10.13 3.61
CA TYR A 75 6.23 -9.45 4.60
C TYR A 75 6.87 -10.42 5.61
N ALA A 76 6.12 -11.42 6.08
CA ALA A 76 6.56 -12.24 7.21
C ALA A 76 7.45 -13.41 6.79
N ARG A 77 7.08 -14.15 5.73
CA ARG A 77 7.85 -15.34 5.28
C ARG A 77 9.26 -14.96 4.83
N PRO A 78 9.47 -13.94 3.98
CA PRO A 78 10.79 -13.53 3.49
C PRO A 78 11.40 -12.37 4.28
N PHE A 79 11.05 -12.18 5.56
CA PHE A 79 11.47 -11.00 6.33
C PHE A 79 12.98 -10.81 6.34
N GLU A 80 13.74 -11.91 6.50
CA GLU A 80 15.19 -11.87 6.47
C GLU A 80 15.74 -11.49 5.10
N GLN A 81 15.19 -12.06 4.02
CA GLN A 81 15.60 -11.73 2.64
C GLN A 81 15.28 -10.27 2.30
N ILE A 82 14.13 -9.75 2.74
CA ILE A 82 13.82 -8.32 2.58
C ILE A 82 14.88 -7.47 3.25
N ARG A 83 15.22 -7.77 4.51
CA ARG A 83 16.25 -7.03 5.26
C ARG A 83 17.62 -7.10 4.60
N ASN A 84 18.09 -8.31 4.28
CA ASN A 84 19.46 -8.55 3.88
C ASN A 84 19.68 -8.27 2.38
N ASP A 85 18.75 -8.68 1.51
CA ASP A 85 18.96 -8.64 0.07
C ASP A 85 18.44 -7.37 -0.57
N ILE A 86 17.35 -6.78 -0.02
CA ILE A 86 16.71 -5.59 -0.58
C ILE A 86 17.12 -4.33 0.19
N VAL A 87 16.88 -4.30 1.51
CA VAL A 87 17.04 -3.07 2.31
C VAL A 87 18.49 -2.68 2.48
N LEU A 88 19.40 -3.62 2.84
CA LEU A 88 20.83 -3.31 2.99
C LEU A 88 21.48 -2.82 1.70
N SER A 89 20.92 -3.14 0.55
CA SER A 89 21.40 -2.71 -0.77
C SER A 89 20.57 -1.55 -1.36
N ASP A 90 19.60 -1.03 -0.63
CA ASP A 90 18.65 0.04 -1.04
C ASP A 90 18.05 -0.20 -2.43
N LEU A 91 17.62 -1.42 -2.72
CA LEU A 91 17.12 -1.80 -4.04
C LEU A 91 15.66 -1.36 -4.25
N PRO A 92 15.30 -0.78 -5.41
CA PRO A 92 13.95 -0.30 -5.71
C PRO A 92 13.00 -1.46 -6.05
N VAL A 93 12.72 -2.30 -5.05
CA VAL A 93 11.76 -3.39 -5.14
C VAL A 93 10.45 -2.96 -4.47
N CYS A 94 9.34 -3.10 -5.19
CA CYS A 94 8.01 -2.89 -4.66
C CYS A 94 7.41 -4.22 -4.19
N LEU A 95 7.32 -4.40 -2.89
CA LEU A 95 6.62 -5.51 -2.26
C LEU A 95 5.12 -5.20 -2.21
N ILE A 96 4.29 -5.94 -2.92
CA ILE A 96 2.85 -5.69 -2.98
C ILE A 96 2.10 -6.71 -2.13
N GLY A 97 1.61 -6.26 -0.97
CA GLY A 97 0.82 -7.05 -0.03
C GLY A 97 -0.68 -6.88 -0.26
N ASN A 98 -1.35 -7.90 -0.79
CA ASN A 98 -2.79 -7.88 -0.99
C ASN A 98 -3.52 -8.30 0.29
N GLY A 99 -4.56 -7.55 0.68
CA GLY A 99 -5.42 -7.89 1.79
C GLY A 99 -4.81 -7.62 3.16
N GLY A 100 -4.29 -6.40 3.38
CA GLY A 100 -3.81 -5.96 4.69
C GLY A 100 -4.89 -5.92 5.77
N GLY A 101 -4.47 -5.94 7.03
CA GLY A 101 -5.37 -6.00 8.19
C GLY A 101 -6.17 -7.29 8.24
N TYR A 102 -7.47 -7.17 8.42
CA TYR A 102 -8.43 -8.27 8.49
C TYR A 102 -9.16 -8.52 7.16
N ALA A 103 -8.63 -8.10 6.02
CA ALA A 103 -9.32 -8.27 4.73
C ALA A 103 -9.61 -9.76 4.39
N TYR A 104 -8.81 -10.68 4.90
CA TYR A 104 -9.01 -12.13 4.82
C TYR A 104 -9.47 -12.73 6.16
N GLY A 105 -10.24 -11.99 6.98
CA GLY A 105 -10.65 -12.39 8.32
C GLY A 105 -11.26 -13.78 8.43
N TYR A 106 -12.06 -14.19 7.43
CA TYR A 106 -12.69 -15.52 7.36
C TYR A 106 -11.70 -16.69 7.19
N GLN A 107 -10.47 -16.43 6.78
CA GLN A 107 -9.41 -17.44 6.67
C GLN A 107 -8.59 -17.61 7.96
N GLY A 108 -8.85 -16.78 8.97
CA GLY A 108 -8.20 -16.86 10.27
C GLY A 108 -6.84 -16.18 10.36
N PRO A 109 -6.17 -16.29 11.52
CA PRO A 109 -4.96 -15.53 11.87
C PRO A 109 -3.79 -15.69 10.89
N THR A 110 -3.68 -16.81 10.19
CA THR A 110 -2.61 -17.06 9.21
C THR A 110 -2.67 -16.14 7.99
N HIS A 111 -3.83 -15.48 7.76
CA HIS A 111 -4.07 -14.57 6.65
C HIS A 111 -4.28 -13.12 7.10
N HIS A 112 -4.18 -12.83 8.40
CA HIS A 112 -4.23 -11.48 8.92
C HIS A 112 -2.86 -10.79 8.76
N ALA A 113 -2.86 -9.50 8.45
CA ALA A 113 -1.66 -8.67 8.38
C ALA A 113 -1.90 -7.40 9.19
N ILE A 114 -1.71 -7.50 10.51
CA ILE A 114 -1.94 -6.40 11.47
C ILE A 114 -0.65 -5.65 11.72
N GLU A 115 0.45 -6.38 11.87
CA GLU A 115 1.78 -5.90 12.20
C GLU A 115 2.66 -5.56 10.99
N ASP A 116 2.20 -5.83 9.78
CA ASP A 116 2.94 -5.70 8.51
C ASP A 116 3.54 -4.31 8.30
N CYS A 117 2.76 -3.27 8.52
CA CYS A 117 3.22 -1.88 8.35
C CYS A 117 4.31 -1.54 9.37
N ALA A 118 4.16 -1.95 10.63
CA ALA A 118 5.15 -1.71 11.67
C ALA A 118 6.46 -2.47 11.39
N ALA A 119 6.35 -3.74 10.98
CA ALA A 119 7.50 -4.59 10.67
C ALA A 119 8.30 -4.02 9.49
N MET A 120 7.63 -3.63 8.40
CA MET A 120 8.29 -3.05 7.23
C MET A 120 8.89 -1.67 7.52
N ASN A 121 8.19 -0.83 8.28
CA ASN A 121 8.71 0.48 8.69
C ASN A 121 9.95 0.34 9.59
N ALA A 122 9.99 -0.65 10.50
CA ALA A 122 11.14 -0.91 11.35
C ALA A 122 12.39 -1.32 10.56
N LEU A 123 12.24 -1.92 9.37
CA LEU A 123 13.34 -2.23 8.46
C LEU A 123 13.81 -1.01 7.64
N GLY A 124 13.09 0.11 7.67
CA GLY A 124 13.35 1.27 6.81
C GLY A 124 12.75 1.16 5.41
N VAL A 125 11.85 0.19 5.18
CA VAL A 125 11.07 0.07 3.95
C VAL A 125 10.04 1.20 3.90
N GLU A 126 9.87 1.84 2.76
CA GLU A 126 8.82 2.84 2.56
C GLU A 126 7.45 2.18 2.57
N VAL A 127 6.61 2.50 3.56
CA VAL A 127 5.30 1.87 3.74
C VAL A 127 4.21 2.72 3.12
N LEU A 128 3.64 2.21 2.03
CA LEU A 128 2.62 2.86 1.21
C LEU A 128 1.26 2.19 1.43
N VAL A 129 0.30 2.92 1.98
CA VAL A 129 -1.05 2.43 2.29
C VAL A 129 -2.09 3.33 1.62
N PRO A 130 -2.39 3.12 0.33
CA PRO A 130 -3.35 3.97 -0.39
C PRO A 130 -4.71 3.96 0.28
N SER A 131 -5.36 5.13 0.38
CA SER A 131 -6.72 5.24 0.89
C SER A 131 -7.76 4.91 -0.18
N PHE A 132 -7.48 5.26 -1.43
CA PHE A 132 -8.42 5.13 -2.54
C PHE A 132 -7.76 4.50 -3.77
N ASP A 133 -8.58 3.90 -4.63
CA ASP A 133 -8.16 3.23 -5.86
C ASP A 133 -7.34 4.15 -6.78
N GLN A 134 -7.71 5.44 -6.86
CA GLN A 134 -7.02 6.44 -7.69
C GLN A 134 -5.58 6.73 -7.25
N ASP A 135 -5.20 6.40 -6.01
CA ASP A 135 -3.86 6.65 -5.47
C ASP A 135 -2.81 5.72 -6.09
N LEU A 136 -3.24 4.54 -6.55
CA LEU A 136 -2.34 3.49 -7.04
C LEU A 136 -1.50 3.93 -8.24
N SER A 137 -2.09 4.67 -9.18
CA SER A 137 -1.37 5.12 -10.37
C SER A 137 -0.18 6.02 -10.03
N CYS A 138 -0.35 6.90 -9.04
CA CYS A 138 0.72 7.80 -8.58
C CYS A 138 1.82 7.01 -7.83
N LEU A 139 1.42 6.13 -6.92
CA LEU A 139 2.34 5.36 -6.09
C LEU A 139 3.23 4.44 -6.90
N LEU A 140 2.65 3.68 -7.84
CA LEU A 140 3.37 2.67 -8.63
C LEU A 140 4.39 3.25 -9.62
N LYS A 141 4.24 4.52 -10.00
CA LYS A 141 5.17 5.20 -10.91
C LYS A 141 6.42 5.77 -10.24
N ASN A 142 6.42 5.86 -8.91
CA ASN A 142 7.45 6.55 -8.15
C ASN A 142 8.26 5.61 -7.22
N ILE A 143 8.31 4.33 -7.54
CA ILE A 143 9.10 3.35 -6.77
C ILE A 143 10.58 3.53 -7.12
N ASN A 144 11.36 4.07 -6.20
CA ASN A 144 12.79 4.33 -6.37
C ASN A 144 13.65 3.86 -5.18
N ARG A 145 13.02 3.15 -4.22
CA ARG A 145 13.63 2.60 -3.01
C ARG A 145 12.83 1.38 -2.55
N PRO A 146 13.34 0.59 -1.58
CA PRO A 146 12.57 -0.50 -0.97
C PRO A 146 11.21 0.00 -0.51
N SER A 147 10.12 -0.57 -1.06
CA SER A 147 8.76 -0.11 -0.78
C SER A 147 7.82 -1.28 -0.52
N TYR A 148 6.91 -1.09 0.42
CA TYR A 148 5.81 -2.01 0.71
C TYR A 148 4.47 -1.34 0.40
N LEU A 149 3.80 -1.79 -0.65
CA LEU A 149 2.48 -1.31 -1.03
C LEU A 149 1.40 -2.23 -0.46
N ARG A 150 0.71 -1.75 0.57
CA ARG A 150 -0.35 -2.50 1.25
C ARG A 150 -1.70 -2.22 0.62
N LEU A 151 -2.28 -3.21 -0.03
CA LEU A 151 -3.61 -3.10 -0.62
C LEU A 151 -4.71 -3.46 0.37
N GLY A 152 -5.77 -2.68 0.36
CA GLY A 152 -6.98 -2.93 1.11
C GLY A 152 -8.24 -2.85 0.24
N ILE A 153 -9.39 -2.74 0.90
CA ILE A 153 -10.70 -2.56 0.26
C ILE A 153 -11.08 -1.08 0.39
N GLU A 154 -11.19 -0.39 -0.74
CA GLU A 154 -11.67 0.99 -0.77
C GLU A 154 -13.12 1.08 -0.32
N GLN A 155 -13.40 2.12 0.47
CA GLN A 155 -14.76 2.55 0.83
C GLN A 155 -14.85 4.07 0.60
N LEU A 156 -15.13 4.47 -0.63
CA LEU A 156 -15.30 5.89 -0.96
C LEU A 156 -16.76 6.30 -0.71
N PRO A 157 -17.05 7.32 0.14
CA PRO A 157 -18.40 7.79 0.37
C PRO A 157 -19.06 8.26 -0.94
N LYS A 158 -20.35 7.92 -1.11
CA LYS A 158 -21.11 8.22 -2.33
C LYS A 158 -21.10 9.74 -2.63
N GLY A 159 -20.77 10.09 -3.85
CA GLY A 159 -20.74 11.50 -4.30
C GLY A 159 -19.53 12.30 -3.80
N LYS A 160 -18.58 11.68 -3.10
CA LYS A 160 -17.32 12.31 -2.71
C LYS A 160 -16.24 12.02 -3.74
N ASN A 161 -15.38 13.02 -3.92
CA ASN A 161 -14.16 12.90 -4.72
C ASN A 161 -12.99 13.32 -3.82
N PRO A 162 -12.08 12.39 -3.47
CA PRO A 162 -10.98 12.74 -2.58
C PRO A 162 -10.02 13.70 -3.29
N PRO A 163 -9.34 14.57 -2.52
CA PRO A 163 -8.31 15.43 -3.07
C PRO A 163 -7.18 14.60 -3.68
N PRO A 164 -6.33 15.17 -4.55
CA PRO A 164 -5.18 14.49 -5.11
C PRO A 164 -4.33 13.79 -4.05
N TYR A 165 -3.67 12.69 -4.44
CA TYR A 165 -2.79 11.95 -3.56
C TYR A 165 -1.75 12.86 -2.88
N LYS A 166 -1.60 12.67 -1.57
CA LYS A 166 -0.51 13.17 -0.73
C LYS A 166 -0.23 12.13 0.36
N PRO A 167 1.00 12.03 0.89
CA PRO A 167 1.33 11.17 2.04
C PRO A 167 0.38 11.38 3.21
N TRP A 168 0.10 12.65 3.53
CA TRP A 168 -0.90 13.11 4.49
C TRP A 168 -1.86 14.06 3.80
N ARG A 169 -3.16 13.81 3.88
CA ARG A 169 -4.17 14.69 3.26
C ARG A 169 -5.42 14.87 4.12
N LEU A 170 -5.90 16.10 4.18
CA LEU A 170 -7.14 16.46 4.83
C LEU A 170 -8.32 16.07 3.91
N LEU A 171 -9.18 15.14 4.38
CA LEU A 171 -10.38 14.70 3.67
C LEU A 171 -11.62 15.48 4.06
N GLU A 172 -11.77 15.81 5.34
CA GLU A 172 -12.88 16.58 5.87
C GLU A 172 -12.34 17.62 6.87
N LYS A 173 -12.88 18.85 6.80
CA LYS A 173 -12.55 19.91 7.75
C LYS A 173 -13.68 20.03 8.76
N GLY A 174 -13.34 19.95 10.04
CA GLY A 174 -14.27 20.11 11.17
C GLY A 174 -13.60 20.77 12.37
N ASN A 175 -14.38 21.06 13.40
CA ASN A 175 -13.91 21.77 14.58
C ASN A 175 -14.10 20.97 15.87
N ASN A 176 -14.58 19.73 15.80
CA ASN A 176 -14.86 18.89 16.97
C ASN A 176 -13.85 17.74 17.08
N GLY A 177 -12.57 18.09 17.23
CA GLY A 177 -11.48 17.13 17.30
C GLY A 177 -10.85 16.82 15.94
N VAL A 178 -9.85 15.96 15.96
CA VAL A 178 -9.11 15.49 14.78
C VAL A 178 -9.03 13.98 14.79
N ILE A 179 -9.35 13.35 13.65
CA ILE A 179 -9.19 11.91 13.46
C ILE A 179 -8.08 11.71 12.42
N VAL A 180 -7.19 10.77 12.72
CA VAL A 180 -6.19 10.28 11.78
C VAL A 180 -6.54 8.86 11.39
N ALA A 181 -6.67 8.59 10.10
CA ALA A 181 -7.03 7.26 9.59
C ALA A 181 -6.01 6.78 8.56
N LEU A 182 -5.56 5.53 8.71
CA LEU A 182 -4.59 4.92 7.84
C LEU A 182 -5.23 4.25 6.63
N GLY A 183 -4.80 4.65 5.44
CA GLY A 183 -5.16 3.96 4.20
C GLY A 183 -6.67 3.82 4.01
N PRO A 184 -7.18 2.63 3.66
CA PRO A 184 -8.59 2.41 3.34
C PRO A 184 -9.58 2.71 4.46
N LEU A 185 -9.13 2.68 5.73
CA LEU A 185 -9.97 3.07 6.87
C LEU A 185 -10.44 4.51 6.76
N ALA A 186 -9.68 5.37 6.09
CA ALA A 186 -10.02 6.78 5.90
C ALA A 186 -11.38 6.96 5.20
N GLY A 187 -11.71 6.10 4.25
CA GLY A 187 -12.99 6.16 3.54
C GLY A 187 -14.17 5.81 4.43
N MET A 188 -14.06 4.73 5.23
CA MET A 188 -15.09 4.31 6.18
C MET A 188 -15.33 5.38 7.25
N VAL A 189 -14.26 5.92 7.83
CA VAL A 189 -14.33 7.00 8.82
C VAL A 189 -14.96 8.26 8.20
N TRP A 190 -14.61 8.56 6.94
CA TRP A 190 -15.18 9.72 6.23
C TRP A 190 -16.69 9.57 6.06
N GLU A 191 -17.18 8.40 5.65
CA GLU A 191 -18.61 8.12 5.52
C GLU A 191 -19.34 8.35 6.86
N THR A 192 -18.81 7.79 7.94
CA THR A 192 -19.38 7.98 9.29
C THR A 192 -19.39 9.46 9.73
N ILE A 193 -18.32 10.22 9.45
CA ILE A 193 -18.26 11.65 9.79
C ILE A 193 -19.32 12.45 9.01
N LEU A 194 -19.60 12.07 7.77
CA LEU A 194 -20.59 12.77 6.94
C LEU A 194 -22.03 12.63 7.46
N GLU A 195 -22.33 11.58 8.21
CA GLU A 195 -23.63 11.40 8.89
C GLU A 195 -23.83 12.38 10.06
N LEU A 196 -22.73 12.90 10.62
CA LEU A 196 -22.80 13.85 11.73
C LEU A 196 -23.27 15.24 11.25
N PRO A 197 -24.03 15.98 12.10
CA PRO A 197 -24.28 17.41 11.86
C PRO A 197 -22.97 18.18 11.67
N LYS A 198 -22.93 19.13 10.74
CA LYS A 198 -21.69 19.87 10.39
C LYS A 198 -20.94 20.42 11.61
N LYS A 199 -21.66 20.97 12.60
CA LYS A 199 -21.08 21.53 13.82
C LYS A 199 -20.36 20.52 14.72
N ASN A 200 -20.68 19.23 14.55
CA ASN A 200 -20.13 18.13 15.38
C ASN A 200 -19.02 17.35 14.64
N ARG A 201 -18.69 17.71 13.39
CA ARG A 201 -17.71 16.99 12.61
C ARG A 201 -16.28 17.25 13.08
N PRO A 202 -15.47 16.22 13.30
CA PRO A 202 -14.03 16.35 13.46
C PRO A 202 -13.37 16.64 12.10
N SER A 203 -12.14 17.12 12.12
CA SER A 203 -11.28 17.07 10.94
C SER A 203 -10.79 15.65 10.72
N LEU A 204 -10.77 15.17 9.45
CA LEU A 204 -10.27 13.86 9.08
C LEU A 204 -9.01 13.97 8.23
N TRP A 205 -7.93 13.40 8.70
CA TRP A 205 -6.68 13.24 7.97
C TRP A 205 -6.48 11.79 7.55
N ALA A 206 -6.23 11.57 6.28
CA ALA A 206 -5.80 10.28 5.76
C ALA A 206 -4.28 10.21 5.69
N VAL A 207 -3.71 9.13 6.22
CA VAL A 207 -2.28 8.80 6.12
C VAL A 207 -2.10 7.69 5.09
N ASN A 208 -1.28 7.95 4.09
CA ASN A 208 -1.02 7.03 2.98
C ASN A 208 0.45 6.58 2.91
N ASN A 209 1.33 7.23 3.69
CA ASN A 209 2.74 6.90 3.83
C ASN A 209 3.18 7.19 5.27
N PHE A 210 3.95 6.28 5.86
CA PHE A 210 4.44 6.38 7.24
C PHE A 210 5.64 7.32 7.41
N ASN A 211 6.12 7.96 6.35
CA ASN A 211 7.22 8.91 6.48
C ASN A 211 6.81 10.12 7.32
N THR A 212 7.41 10.27 8.50
CA THR A 212 7.11 11.36 9.43
C THR A 212 7.55 12.73 8.91
N ASN A 213 8.51 12.78 7.98
CA ASN A 213 8.96 14.03 7.36
C ASN A 213 7.88 14.65 6.44
N ASP A 214 6.87 13.86 6.04
CA ASP A 214 5.79 14.31 5.18
C ASP A 214 4.57 14.85 5.96
N ILE A 215 4.64 14.93 7.29
CA ILE A 215 3.56 15.48 8.11
C ILE A 215 3.46 16.99 7.84
N PRO A 216 2.32 17.50 7.31
CA PRO A 216 2.22 18.91 6.96
C PRO A 216 2.02 19.80 8.20
N ASP A 217 2.56 21.01 8.18
CA ASP A 217 2.37 22.01 9.23
C ASP A 217 0.89 22.28 9.55
N GLN A 218 0.03 22.15 8.55
CA GLN A 218 -1.41 22.29 8.72
C GLN A 218 -1.99 21.24 9.67
N PHE A 219 -1.44 20.02 9.71
CA PHE A 219 -1.86 18.98 10.65
C PHE A 219 -1.57 19.43 12.08
N PHE A 220 -0.35 19.93 12.36
CA PHE A 220 0.01 20.42 13.69
C PHE A 220 -0.88 21.58 14.15
N LYS A 221 -1.24 22.49 13.24
CA LYS A 221 -2.21 23.57 13.52
C LYS A 221 -3.60 23.03 13.83
N ASN A 222 -4.01 21.94 13.17
CA ASN A 222 -5.32 21.34 13.40
C ASN A 222 -5.42 20.62 14.75
N ILE A 223 -4.34 19.98 15.23
CA ILE A 223 -4.36 19.26 16.50
C ILE A 223 -4.15 20.18 17.72
N TYR A 224 -3.71 21.41 17.51
CA TYR A 224 -3.46 22.36 18.60
C TYR A 224 -4.76 22.60 19.38
N ASN A 225 -4.74 22.28 20.69
CA ASN A 225 -5.90 22.35 21.59
C ASN A 225 -7.14 21.53 21.16
N GLN A 226 -6.95 20.49 20.36
CA GLN A 226 -8.02 19.58 19.94
C GLN A 226 -7.77 18.15 20.47
N LYS A 227 -8.86 17.38 20.63
CA LYS A 227 -8.73 15.94 20.87
C LYS A 227 -8.28 15.25 19.59
N LEU A 228 -7.25 14.41 19.70
CA LEU A 228 -6.72 13.59 18.61
C LEU A 228 -7.16 12.13 18.80
N TYR A 229 -7.70 11.53 17.75
CA TYR A 229 -8.08 10.12 17.66
C TYR A 229 -7.30 9.47 16.52
N VAL A 230 -6.74 8.28 16.78
CA VAL A 230 -5.92 7.51 15.80
C VAL A 230 -6.50 6.11 15.65
#